data_8955d20a9bafc8f7ad0a3378699b448a
#
_entry.id   8955d20a9bafc8f7ad0a3378699b448a
#
_cell.length_a   1.000
_cell.length_b   1.000
_cell.length_c   1.000
_cell.angle_alpha   90.00
_cell.angle_beta   90.00
_cell.angle_gamma   90.00
#
_symmetry.space_group_name_H-M   'P 1'
#
loop_
_entity.id
_entity.type
_entity.pdbx_description
1 polymer ?
#
loop_
_entity_poly.entity_id
_entity_poly.type
_entity_poly.pdbx_seq_one_letter_code
_entity_poly.pdbx_strand_id
1 'polypeptide(L)'
;IASLIMHLKGMDELTPLQPHPFAPYAEALQADFADVMGQEAARRAMEIAAAGGHNVIMVGSPGSGKSMMAKRLPSILPPLSLGESLETTKIHSVAGKLSKNDSLIAIRPFRSPHHTISQVAMVGGGSNPQPGEISLAHNGLLFLDELPEFNRSVLEVLRQPLEDRHISISRAKYSLDYPASFMLVASMNPCPCGYYNHPTKACVCNPGQVHRYLNRISGPLLD
;
A
#
# COMPACT_ATOMS: atom_id res chain seq x y z
N ILE A 1 -13.28 -35.63 14.31
CA ILE A 1 -13.57 -36.05 15.72
C ILE A 1 -13.45 -37.57 15.85
N ALA A 2 -14.09 -38.37 14.96
CA ALA A 2 -14.01 -39.85 15.02
C ALA A 2 -12.57 -40.36 14.99
N SER A 3 -11.73 -39.86 14.07
CA SER A 3 -10.31 -40.23 13.96
C SER A 3 -9.50 -39.87 15.21
N LEU A 4 -9.81 -38.74 15.85
CA LEU A 4 -9.16 -38.35 17.11
C LEU A 4 -9.55 -39.28 18.26
N ILE A 5 -10.81 -39.71 18.34
CA ILE A 5 -11.27 -40.68 19.33
C ILE A 5 -10.59 -42.02 19.13
N MET A 6 -10.44 -42.48 17.89
CA MET A 6 -9.75 -43.73 17.56
C MET A 6 -8.26 -43.67 17.94
N HIS A 7 -7.62 -42.55 17.67
CA HIS A 7 -6.22 -42.29 18.06
C HIS A 7 -6.05 -42.34 19.58
N LEU A 8 -6.90 -41.64 20.33
CA LEU A 8 -6.86 -41.62 21.79
C LEU A 8 -7.17 -42.99 22.43
N LYS A 9 -7.90 -43.86 21.72
CA LYS A 9 -8.14 -45.25 22.13
C LYS A 9 -7.03 -46.24 21.71
N GLY A 10 -5.98 -45.74 21.04
CA GLY A 10 -4.89 -46.59 20.54
C GLY A 10 -5.30 -47.53 19.39
N MET A 11 -6.44 -47.26 18.72
CA MET A 11 -6.96 -48.09 17.62
C MET A 11 -6.49 -47.62 16.25
N ASP A 12 -6.04 -46.36 16.13
CA ASP A 12 -5.54 -45.77 14.89
C ASP A 12 -4.52 -44.67 15.24
N GLU A 13 -3.35 -44.67 14.60
CA GLU A 13 -2.35 -43.63 14.83
C GLU A 13 -2.53 -42.48 13.85
N LEU A 14 -2.85 -41.30 14.38
CA LEU A 14 -2.79 -40.08 13.60
C LEU A 14 -1.33 -39.70 13.39
N THR A 15 -0.91 -39.63 12.14
CA THR A 15 0.41 -39.11 11.80
C THR A 15 0.48 -37.62 12.15
N PRO A 16 1.54 -37.17 12.87
CA PRO A 16 1.73 -35.75 13.13
C PRO A 16 1.73 -34.94 11.82
N LEU A 17 0.98 -33.84 11.81
CA LEU A 17 1.00 -32.95 10.68
C LEU A 17 2.41 -32.37 10.55
N GLN A 18 3.07 -32.63 9.41
CA GLN A 18 4.35 -32.01 9.11
C GLN A 18 4.09 -30.54 8.79
N PRO A 19 4.73 -29.59 9.50
CA PRO A 19 4.58 -28.18 9.17
C PRO A 19 5.14 -27.96 7.77
N HIS A 20 4.30 -27.52 6.84
CA HIS A 20 4.77 -27.05 5.56
C HIS A 20 5.59 -25.79 5.78
N PRO A 21 6.84 -25.71 5.26
CA PRO A 21 7.60 -24.47 5.35
C PRO A 21 6.80 -23.37 4.66
N PHE A 22 6.73 -22.21 5.30
CA PHE A 22 6.15 -21.03 4.67
C PHE A 22 7.01 -20.69 3.45
N ALA A 23 6.49 -21.01 2.27
CA ALA A 23 7.06 -20.53 1.02
C ALA A 23 6.31 -19.25 0.66
N PRO A 24 6.97 -18.08 0.62
CA PRO A 24 6.36 -16.91 0.05
C PRO A 24 6.05 -17.25 -1.41
N TYR A 25 4.77 -17.34 -1.73
CA TYR A 25 4.32 -17.76 -3.05
C TYR A 25 4.74 -16.72 -4.07
N ALA A 26 5.67 -17.09 -4.94
CA ALA A 26 6.04 -16.34 -6.14
C ALA A 26 5.00 -16.57 -7.26
N GLU A 27 3.72 -16.84 -6.94
CA GLU A 27 2.70 -16.92 -7.95
C GLU A 27 2.41 -15.53 -8.49
N ALA A 28 2.91 -15.35 -9.70
CA ALA A 28 2.39 -14.46 -10.73
C ALA A 28 1.83 -13.11 -10.20
N LEU A 29 2.70 -12.26 -9.72
CA LEU A 29 2.43 -10.84 -9.85
C LEU A 29 2.13 -10.61 -11.35
N GLN A 30 0.91 -10.21 -11.67
CA GLN A 30 0.45 -10.01 -13.06
C GLN A 30 1.28 -8.95 -13.80
N ALA A 31 2.18 -8.24 -13.10
CA ALA A 31 3.00 -7.18 -13.64
C ALA A 31 4.40 -7.24 -13.01
N ASP A 32 5.43 -7.38 -13.83
CA ASP A 32 6.83 -7.41 -13.40
C ASP A 32 7.49 -6.05 -13.66
N PHE A 33 8.36 -5.63 -12.76
CA PHE A 33 9.16 -4.40 -12.92
C PHE A 33 10.14 -4.52 -14.08
N ALA A 34 10.53 -5.72 -14.46
CA ALA A 34 11.33 -6.00 -15.64
C ALA A 34 10.66 -5.53 -16.95
N ASP A 35 9.33 -5.43 -16.99
CA ASP A 35 8.58 -4.93 -18.17
C ASP A 35 8.73 -3.41 -18.38
N VAL A 36 9.29 -2.68 -17.40
CA VAL A 36 9.48 -1.24 -17.50
C VAL A 36 10.63 -0.94 -18.44
N MET A 37 10.31 -0.51 -19.65
CA MET A 37 11.30 -0.15 -20.67
C MET A 37 11.64 1.33 -20.60
N GLY A 38 12.93 1.65 -20.73
CA GLY A 38 13.43 3.03 -20.65
C GLY A 38 13.40 3.63 -19.25
N GLN A 39 13.55 4.94 -19.15
CA GLN A 39 13.55 5.72 -17.89
C GLN A 39 14.53 5.17 -16.84
N GLU A 40 15.75 4.84 -17.23
CA GLU A 40 16.75 4.15 -16.40
C GLU A 40 16.97 4.82 -15.03
N ALA A 41 17.01 6.16 -14.99
CA ALA A 41 17.17 6.90 -13.74
C ALA A 41 15.98 6.70 -12.79
N ALA A 42 14.74 6.71 -13.31
CA ALA A 42 13.55 6.48 -12.50
C ALA A 42 13.47 5.01 -12.04
N ARG A 43 13.80 4.06 -12.93
CA ARG A 43 13.89 2.64 -12.56
C ARG A 43 14.89 2.43 -11.42
N ARG A 44 16.10 2.98 -11.55
CA ARG A 44 17.13 2.87 -10.53
C ARG A 44 16.70 3.49 -9.20
N ALA A 45 16.05 4.64 -9.23
CA ALA A 45 15.51 5.27 -8.03
C ALA A 45 14.45 4.38 -7.34
N MET A 46 13.57 3.73 -8.11
CA MET A 46 12.56 2.83 -7.57
C MET A 46 13.18 1.54 -6.98
N GLU A 47 14.24 0.99 -7.60
CA GLU A 47 14.99 -0.15 -7.05
C GLU A 47 15.62 0.20 -5.70
N ILE A 48 16.25 1.38 -5.59
CA ILE A 48 16.84 1.85 -4.33
C ILE A 48 15.75 2.05 -3.27
N ALA A 49 14.64 2.67 -3.65
CA ALA A 49 13.52 2.89 -2.76
C ALA A 49 12.89 1.56 -2.27
N ALA A 50 12.73 0.58 -3.15
CA ALA A 50 12.25 -0.75 -2.81
C ALA A 50 13.19 -1.48 -1.84
N ALA A 51 14.50 -1.41 -2.09
CA ALA A 51 15.51 -2.04 -1.24
C ALA A 51 15.58 -1.42 0.17
N GLY A 52 15.37 -0.11 0.28
CA GLY A 52 15.41 0.64 1.55
C GLY A 52 14.04 0.85 2.22
N GLY A 53 12.95 0.45 1.58
CA GLY A 53 11.59 0.75 2.09
C GLY A 53 11.28 2.25 2.13
N HIS A 54 11.89 3.05 1.24
CA HIS A 54 11.74 4.49 1.22
C HIS A 54 10.43 4.93 0.58
N ASN A 55 9.79 5.94 1.16
CA ASN A 55 8.66 6.63 0.53
C ASN A 55 9.12 7.35 -0.74
N VAL A 56 8.26 7.39 -1.76
CA VAL A 56 8.61 7.95 -3.08
C VAL A 56 7.49 8.83 -3.60
N ILE A 57 7.87 9.99 -4.13
CA ILE A 57 6.99 10.81 -4.95
C ILE A 57 7.54 10.92 -6.37
N MET A 58 6.72 10.56 -7.35
CA MET A 58 7.03 10.65 -8.77
C MET A 58 6.38 11.89 -9.37
N VAL A 59 7.19 12.79 -9.90
CA VAL A 59 6.71 14.00 -10.58
C VAL A 59 7.03 13.89 -12.07
N GLY A 60 6.03 14.04 -12.92
CA GLY A 60 6.25 13.96 -14.37
C GLY A 60 4.99 14.27 -15.16
N SER A 61 5.15 14.50 -16.46
CA SER A 61 4.05 14.81 -17.38
C SER A 61 3.04 13.65 -17.47
N PRO A 62 1.80 13.93 -17.91
CA PRO A 62 0.85 12.87 -18.21
C PRO A 62 1.42 11.87 -19.23
N GLY A 63 1.15 10.60 -19.02
CA GLY A 63 1.66 9.52 -19.89
C GLY A 63 3.13 9.15 -19.71
N SER A 64 3.83 9.68 -18.70
CA SER A 64 5.25 9.34 -18.43
C SER A 64 5.45 7.98 -17.74
N GLY A 65 4.41 7.18 -17.52
CA GLY A 65 4.52 5.83 -16.96
C GLY A 65 4.53 5.73 -15.44
N LYS A 66 4.26 6.82 -14.68
CA LYS A 66 4.28 6.85 -13.21
C LYS A 66 3.42 5.74 -12.57
N SER A 67 2.15 5.68 -12.93
CA SER A 67 1.21 4.67 -12.39
C SER A 67 1.56 3.25 -12.83
N MET A 68 2.18 3.09 -14.00
CA MET A 68 2.67 1.81 -14.51
C MET A 68 3.84 1.30 -13.67
N MET A 69 4.81 2.17 -13.34
CA MET A 69 5.94 1.83 -12.47
C MET A 69 5.47 1.49 -11.05
N ALA A 70 4.56 2.30 -10.47
CA ALA A 70 4.02 2.05 -9.14
C ALA A 70 3.35 0.67 -9.01
N LYS A 71 2.55 0.28 -10.00
CA LYS A 71 1.86 -1.02 -10.02
C LYS A 71 2.81 -2.22 -10.12
N ARG A 72 4.02 -2.02 -10.65
CA ARG A 72 5.04 -3.05 -10.79
C ARG A 72 6.03 -3.10 -9.63
N LEU A 73 6.04 -2.08 -8.79
CA LEU A 73 6.95 -2.00 -7.64
C LEU A 73 6.85 -3.19 -6.67
N PRO A 74 5.66 -3.78 -6.41
CA PRO A 74 5.56 -4.97 -5.56
C PRO A 74 6.43 -6.15 -6.01
N SER A 75 6.75 -6.28 -7.31
CA SER A 75 7.56 -7.39 -7.84
C SER A 75 9.03 -7.35 -7.43
N ILE A 76 9.54 -6.18 -7.04
CA ILE A 76 10.93 -5.99 -6.61
C ILE A 76 11.07 -5.77 -5.10
N LEU A 77 9.97 -5.80 -4.34
CA LEU A 77 10.03 -5.75 -2.89
C LEU A 77 10.48 -7.10 -2.32
N PRO A 78 11.19 -7.10 -1.18
CA PRO A 78 11.50 -8.33 -0.46
C PRO A 78 10.21 -9.12 -0.13
N PRO A 79 10.23 -10.46 -0.17
CA PRO A 79 9.07 -11.26 0.18
C PRO A 79 8.64 -11.02 1.64
N LEU A 80 7.36 -11.28 1.96
CA LEU A 80 6.88 -11.23 3.33
C LEU A 80 7.56 -12.34 4.16
N SER A 81 7.98 -12.00 5.37
CA SER A 81 8.29 -13.00 6.40
C SER A 81 6.99 -13.66 6.89
N LEU A 82 7.07 -14.79 7.57
CA LEU A 82 5.91 -15.45 8.16
C LEU A 82 5.18 -14.53 9.16
N GLY A 83 5.92 -13.77 9.97
CA GLY A 83 5.36 -12.79 10.91
C GLY A 83 4.56 -11.71 10.20
N GLU A 84 5.15 -11.06 9.19
CA GLU A 84 4.47 -10.05 8.37
C GLU A 84 3.23 -10.62 7.66
N SER A 85 3.33 -11.84 7.13
CA SER A 85 2.21 -12.54 6.49
C SER A 85 1.05 -12.77 7.45
N LEU A 86 1.33 -13.22 8.68
CA LEU A 86 0.31 -13.45 9.71
C LEU A 86 -0.37 -12.13 10.14
N GLU A 87 0.40 -11.06 10.36
CA GLU A 87 -0.15 -9.75 10.73
C GLU A 87 -1.04 -9.19 9.61
N THR A 88 -0.55 -9.23 8.39
CA THR A 88 -1.30 -8.77 7.22
C THR A 88 -2.58 -9.56 7.02
N THR A 89 -2.50 -10.89 7.16
CA THR A 89 -3.67 -11.78 7.06
C THR A 89 -4.73 -11.46 8.11
N LYS A 90 -4.33 -11.21 9.38
CA LYS A 90 -5.25 -10.81 10.45
C LYS A 90 -6.03 -9.54 10.09
N ILE A 91 -5.34 -8.50 9.59
CA ILE A 91 -5.98 -7.23 9.20
C ILE A 91 -7.00 -7.46 8.07
N HIS A 92 -6.61 -8.18 7.03
CA HIS A 92 -7.47 -8.47 5.89
C HIS A 92 -8.65 -9.38 6.27
N SER A 93 -8.46 -10.30 7.22
CA SER A 93 -9.51 -11.14 7.77
C SER A 93 -10.57 -10.30 8.51
N VAL A 94 -10.14 -9.41 9.40
CA VAL A 94 -11.03 -8.49 10.13
C VAL A 94 -11.80 -7.58 9.17
N ALA A 95 -11.15 -7.15 8.08
CA ALA A 95 -11.78 -6.35 7.03
C ALA A 95 -12.71 -7.15 6.11
N GLY A 96 -12.82 -8.48 6.27
CA GLY A 96 -13.61 -9.33 5.39
C GLY A 96 -13.11 -9.37 3.94
N LYS A 97 -11.80 -9.15 3.73
CA LYS A 97 -11.16 -9.10 2.41
C LYS A 97 -10.47 -10.40 2.00
N LEU A 98 -10.45 -11.41 2.88
CA LEU A 98 -9.95 -12.73 2.53
C LEU A 98 -11.04 -13.56 1.85
N SER A 99 -10.65 -14.30 0.81
CA SER A 99 -11.53 -15.32 0.25
C SER A 99 -11.52 -16.58 1.18
N LYS A 100 -12.56 -17.43 1.04
CA LYS A 100 -12.67 -18.64 1.88
C LYS A 100 -11.53 -19.64 1.65
N ASN A 101 -10.82 -19.52 0.55
CA ASN A 101 -9.73 -20.42 0.16
C ASN A 101 -8.34 -19.83 0.46
N ASP A 102 -8.25 -18.56 0.86
CA ASP A 102 -6.97 -17.93 1.18
C ASP A 102 -6.53 -18.38 2.57
N SER A 103 -5.39 -19.06 2.64
CA SER A 103 -4.79 -19.48 3.91
C SER A 103 -4.01 -18.35 4.56
N LEU A 104 -3.02 -17.80 3.86
CA LEU A 104 -2.18 -16.68 4.29
C LEU A 104 -1.91 -15.74 3.12
N ILE A 105 -1.83 -14.45 3.40
CA ILE A 105 -1.37 -13.46 2.42
C ILE A 105 0.15 -13.61 2.29
N ALA A 106 0.61 -14.08 1.14
CA ALA A 106 2.02 -14.30 0.84
C ALA A 106 2.65 -13.18 0.01
N ILE A 107 1.83 -12.31 -0.57
CA ILE A 107 2.25 -11.19 -1.43
C ILE A 107 2.00 -9.87 -0.69
N ARG A 108 2.96 -8.94 -0.78
CA ARG A 108 2.80 -7.60 -0.19
C ARG A 108 1.57 -6.89 -0.75
N PRO A 109 0.64 -6.40 0.08
CA PRO A 109 -0.54 -5.69 -0.38
C PRO A 109 -0.18 -4.46 -1.21
N PHE A 110 -0.90 -4.25 -2.30
CA PHE A 110 -0.86 -3.02 -3.09
C PHE A 110 -2.23 -2.35 -3.02
N ARG A 111 -2.30 -1.21 -2.32
CA ARG A 111 -3.53 -0.43 -2.18
C ARG A 111 -3.42 0.86 -2.97
N SER A 112 -4.42 1.13 -3.78
CA SER A 112 -4.48 2.32 -4.65
C SER A 112 -5.86 2.96 -4.59
N PRO A 113 -6.18 3.66 -3.48
CA PRO A 113 -7.46 4.35 -3.36
C PRO A 113 -7.54 5.50 -4.36
N HIS A 114 -8.75 5.74 -4.86
CA HIS A 114 -9.01 6.88 -5.73
C HIS A 114 -8.97 8.19 -4.92
N HIS A 115 -8.59 9.31 -5.53
CA HIS A 115 -8.47 10.62 -4.85
C HIS A 115 -9.79 11.12 -4.22
N THR A 116 -10.94 10.59 -4.65
CA THR A 116 -12.25 10.89 -4.06
C THR A 116 -12.57 10.12 -2.78
N ILE A 117 -11.65 9.31 -2.30
CA ILE A 117 -11.83 8.52 -1.06
C ILE A 117 -12.16 9.43 0.13
N SER A 118 -13.05 8.98 1.00
CA SER A 118 -13.32 9.68 2.25
C SER A 118 -12.24 9.43 3.30
N GLN A 119 -12.07 10.36 4.24
CA GLN A 119 -11.15 10.18 5.37
C GLN A 119 -11.45 8.90 6.16
N VAL A 120 -12.73 8.57 6.38
CA VAL A 120 -13.13 7.35 7.08
C VAL A 120 -12.74 6.08 6.31
N ALA A 121 -12.86 6.08 4.99
CA ALA A 121 -12.43 4.93 4.19
C ALA A 121 -10.90 4.81 4.15
N MET A 122 -10.16 5.91 4.23
CA MET A 122 -8.70 5.91 4.30
C MET A 122 -8.19 5.37 5.63
N VAL A 123 -8.71 5.88 6.75
CA VAL A 123 -8.28 5.56 8.13
C VAL A 123 -8.93 4.27 8.63
N GLY A 124 -10.19 4.10 8.32
CA GLY A 124 -11.06 3.11 8.92
C GLY A 124 -12.05 3.73 9.90
N GLY A 125 -12.92 2.93 10.45
CA GLY A 125 -13.95 3.36 11.40
C GLY A 125 -15.34 2.80 11.08
N GLY A 126 -16.36 3.58 11.37
CA GLY A 126 -17.76 3.16 11.25
C GLY A 126 -18.38 2.81 12.61
N SER A 127 -19.64 2.34 12.60
CA SER A 127 -20.36 1.87 13.81
C SER A 127 -19.73 0.58 14.36
N ASN A 128 -19.25 -0.27 13.48
CA ASN A 128 -18.37 -1.41 13.77
C ASN A 128 -16.99 -1.06 13.16
N PRO A 129 -15.98 -0.72 13.97
CA PRO A 129 -14.72 -0.23 13.47
C PRO A 129 -14.04 -1.24 12.55
N GLN A 130 -13.84 -0.86 11.30
CA GLN A 130 -13.15 -1.65 10.28
C GLN A 130 -11.84 -0.96 9.90
N PRO A 131 -10.77 -1.72 9.58
CA PRO A 131 -9.53 -1.15 9.08
C PRO A 131 -9.76 -0.47 7.72
N GLY A 132 -9.14 0.70 7.53
CA GLY A 132 -9.17 1.45 6.27
C GLY A 132 -8.04 1.07 5.32
N GLU A 133 -7.93 1.81 4.20
CA GLU A 133 -6.91 1.56 3.17
C GLU A 133 -5.48 1.62 3.71
N ILE A 134 -5.22 2.50 4.69
CA ILE A 134 -3.92 2.62 5.35
C ILE A 134 -3.53 1.29 6.03
N SER A 135 -4.43 0.72 6.84
CA SER A 135 -4.17 -0.56 7.52
C SER A 135 -4.16 -1.74 6.56
N LEU A 136 -4.97 -1.69 5.49
CA LEU A 136 -4.97 -2.70 4.43
C LEU A 136 -3.67 -2.68 3.60
N ALA A 137 -2.92 -1.57 3.62
CA ALA A 137 -1.61 -1.46 2.99
C ALA A 137 -0.46 -1.96 3.89
N HIS A 138 -0.75 -2.39 5.13
CA HIS A 138 0.27 -2.85 6.09
C HIS A 138 1.18 -3.92 5.49
N ASN A 139 2.49 -3.80 5.73
CA ASN A 139 3.56 -4.60 5.14
C ASN A 139 3.61 -4.59 3.60
N GLY A 140 3.01 -3.59 2.97
CA GLY A 140 2.92 -3.44 1.52
C GLY A 140 3.08 -1.99 1.07
N LEU A 141 2.33 -1.63 0.02
CA LEU A 141 2.38 -0.31 -0.60
C LEU A 141 1.01 0.38 -0.55
N LEU A 142 1.06 1.67 -0.24
CA LEU A 142 -0.05 2.59 -0.45
C LEU A 142 0.32 3.51 -1.60
N PHE A 143 -0.37 3.37 -2.74
CA PHE A 143 -0.15 4.20 -3.92
C PHE A 143 -1.22 5.28 -4.04
N LEU A 144 -0.80 6.54 -4.07
CA LEU A 144 -1.66 7.70 -4.24
C LEU A 144 -1.37 8.34 -5.60
N ASP A 145 -2.20 8.03 -6.58
CA ASP A 145 -2.10 8.66 -7.89
C ASP A 145 -2.77 10.05 -7.87
N GLU A 146 -2.22 11.00 -8.60
CA GLU A 146 -2.71 12.39 -8.62
C GLU A 146 -2.76 13.02 -7.21
N LEU A 147 -1.69 12.89 -6.44
CA LEU A 147 -1.60 13.31 -5.03
C LEU A 147 -2.25 14.68 -4.73
N PRO A 148 -2.06 15.76 -5.52
CA PRO A 148 -2.68 17.06 -5.24
C PRO A 148 -4.21 17.09 -5.41
N GLU A 149 -4.83 16.05 -5.97
CA GLU A 149 -6.29 15.97 -6.13
C GLU A 149 -7.00 15.37 -4.91
N PHE A 150 -6.25 14.74 -4.00
CA PHE A 150 -6.81 14.27 -2.73
C PHE A 150 -7.24 15.44 -1.84
N ASN A 151 -8.33 15.24 -1.11
CA ASN A 151 -8.74 16.18 -0.07
C ASN A 151 -7.63 16.35 0.97
N ARG A 152 -7.37 17.57 1.38
CA ARG A 152 -6.32 17.89 2.37
C ARG A 152 -6.49 17.11 3.68
N SER A 153 -7.73 16.96 4.16
CA SER A 153 -8.02 16.16 5.35
C SER A 153 -7.63 14.69 5.22
N VAL A 154 -7.68 14.13 4.00
CA VAL A 154 -7.24 12.75 3.71
C VAL A 154 -5.72 12.65 3.70
N LEU A 155 -5.01 13.68 3.22
CA LEU A 155 -3.54 13.70 3.25
C LEU A 155 -2.99 13.91 4.67
N GLU A 156 -3.62 14.74 5.47
CA GLU A 156 -3.19 15.03 6.85
C GLU A 156 -3.25 13.79 7.76
N VAL A 157 -4.21 12.87 7.55
CA VAL A 157 -4.29 11.64 8.36
C VAL A 157 -3.22 10.60 8.04
N LEU A 158 -2.47 10.78 6.96
CA LEU A 158 -1.33 9.90 6.62
C LEU A 158 -0.10 10.20 7.48
N ARG A 159 0.01 11.38 8.07
CA ARG A 159 1.20 11.79 8.83
C ARG A 159 1.46 10.85 9.99
N GLN A 160 0.47 10.63 10.85
CA GLN A 160 0.65 9.75 12.00
C GLN A 160 1.13 8.35 11.61
N PRO A 161 0.47 7.59 10.69
CA PRO A 161 0.94 6.26 10.33
C PRO A 161 2.29 6.24 9.59
N LEU A 162 2.70 7.31 8.92
CA LEU A 162 4.03 7.41 8.33
C LEU A 162 5.14 7.52 9.40
N GLU A 163 4.86 8.23 10.50
CA GLU A 163 5.78 8.39 11.62
C GLU A 163 5.73 7.19 12.58
N ASP A 164 4.53 6.86 13.09
CA ASP A 164 4.31 5.92 14.18
C ASP A 164 4.13 4.46 13.73
N ARG A 165 3.91 4.20 12.44
CA ARG A 165 3.63 2.87 11.87
C ARG A 165 2.37 2.20 12.42
N HIS A 166 1.48 2.95 13.02
CA HIS A 166 0.16 2.51 13.46
C HIS A 166 -0.88 3.63 13.29
N ILE A 167 -2.14 3.27 13.37
CA ILE A 167 -3.26 4.20 13.31
C ILE A 167 -4.25 3.89 14.42
N SER A 168 -4.60 4.92 15.20
CA SER A 168 -5.54 4.80 16.32
C SER A 168 -6.92 5.31 15.91
N ILE A 169 -7.92 4.46 16.01
CA ILE A 169 -9.32 4.81 15.77
C ILE A 169 -10.03 4.92 17.12
N SER A 170 -10.23 6.15 17.60
CA SER A 170 -10.94 6.40 18.83
C SER A 170 -12.40 6.74 18.57
N ARG A 171 -13.32 6.06 19.27
CA ARG A 171 -14.77 6.31 19.31
C ARG A 171 -15.25 6.26 20.75
N ALA A 172 -16.42 6.81 21.03
CA ALA A 172 -16.95 6.91 22.39
C ALA A 172 -16.95 5.59 23.20
N LYS A 173 -16.98 4.43 22.55
CA LYS A 173 -17.02 3.11 23.20
C LYS A 173 -15.76 2.27 22.94
N TYR A 174 -14.91 2.63 21.99
CA TYR A 174 -13.78 1.81 21.56
C TYR A 174 -12.59 2.67 21.20
N SER A 175 -11.40 2.25 21.59
CA SER A 175 -10.14 2.69 21.00
C SER A 175 -9.46 1.44 20.42
N LEU A 176 -9.17 1.46 19.13
CA LEU A 176 -8.55 0.35 18.42
C LEU A 176 -7.33 0.88 17.67
N ASP A 177 -6.22 0.16 17.84
CA ASP A 177 -4.98 0.44 17.14
C ASP A 177 -4.78 -0.62 16.05
N TYR A 178 -4.58 -0.14 14.82
CA TYR A 178 -4.23 -0.99 13.70
C TYR A 178 -2.79 -0.73 13.28
N PRO A 179 -1.98 -1.77 13.03
CA PRO A 179 -0.66 -1.57 12.45
C PRO A 179 -0.80 -0.99 11.03
N ALA A 180 0.13 -0.10 10.69
CA ALA A 180 0.11 0.67 9.44
C ALA A 180 1.52 0.92 8.91
N SER A 181 2.38 -0.09 8.97
CA SER A 181 3.71 -0.04 8.37
C SER A 181 3.61 -0.30 6.87
N PHE A 182 3.72 0.73 6.06
CA PHE A 182 3.64 0.64 4.59
C PHE A 182 4.67 1.56 3.95
N MET A 183 4.99 1.29 2.70
CA MET A 183 5.73 2.18 1.83
C MET A 183 4.74 3.09 1.09
N LEU A 184 4.88 4.41 1.26
CA LEU A 184 4.08 5.39 0.51
C LEU A 184 4.71 5.61 -0.86
N VAL A 185 3.93 5.39 -1.90
CA VAL A 185 4.29 5.76 -3.27
C VAL A 185 3.25 6.75 -3.77
N ALA A 186 3.68 7.91 -4.19
CA ALA A 186 2.78 8.93 -4.71
C ALA A 186 3.15 9.32 -6.13
N SER A 187 2.18 9.76 -6.91
CA SER A 187 2.43 10.36 -8.21
C SER A 187 1.72 11.70 -8.35
N MET A 188 2.33 12.61 -9.10
CA MET A 188 1.71 13.88 -9.44
C MET A 188 2.22 14.42 -10.76
N ASN A 189 1.47 15.37 -11.31
CA ASN A 189 1.94 16.18 -12.43
C ASN A 189 2.70 17.41 -11.90
N PRO A 190 3.58 18.05 -12.68
CA PRO A 190 4.33 19.22 -12.23
C PRO A 190 3.46 20.48 -12.13
N CYS A 191 2.27 20.49 -12.74
CA CYS A 191 1.28 21.57 -12.70
C CYS A 191 -0.09 21.06 -13.16
N PRO A 192 -1.17 21.86 -13.10
CA PRO A 192 -2.49 21.42 -13.55
C PRO A 192 -2.55 20.94 -15.00
N CYS A 193 -1.86 21.58 -15.93
CA CYS A 193 -1.81 21.10 -17.33
C CYS A 193 -0.80 19.97 -17.56
N GLY A 194 0.11 19.72 -16.60
CA GLY A 194 1.08 18.63 -16.65
C GLY A 194 2.39 18.92 -17.38
N TYR A 195 2.59 20.12 -17.92
CA TYR A 195 3.73 20.43 -18.81
C TYR A 195 4.66 21.53 -18.30
N TYR A 196 4.60 21.88 -17.03
CA TYR A 196 5.53 22.83 -16.44
C TYR A 196 6.98 22.29 -16.54
N ASN A 197 7.89 23.11 -17.10
CA ASN A 197 9.28 22.74 -17.42
C ASN A 197 9.42 21.52 -18.37
N HIS A 198 8.41 21.24 -19.19
CA HIS A 198 8.52 20.16 -20.17
C HIS A 198 9.39 20.59 -21.35
N PRO A 199 10.34 19.75 -21.84
CA PRO A 199 11.33 20.16 -22.85
C PRO A 199 10.73 20.49 -24.22
N THR A 200 9.58 19.91 -24.59
CA THR A 200 8.99 20.05 -25.94
C THR A 200 7.56 20.58 -25.94
N LYS A 201 6.84 20.58 -24.81
CA LYS A 201 5.45 21.04 -24.73
C LYS A 201 5.35 22.28 -23.85
N ALA A 202 4.71 23.33 -24.36
CA ALA A 202 4.51 24.57 -23.62
C ALA A 202 3.51 24.39 -22.48
N CYS A 203 3.86 24.89 -21.30
CA CYS A 203 2.94 24.98 -20.17
C CYS A 203 1.98 26.16 -20.37
N VAL A 204 0.69 25.93 -20.20
CA VAL A 204 -0.36 26.95 -20.30
C VAL A 204 -0.78 27.54 -18.96
N CYS A 205 -0.22 27.05 -17.86
CA CYS A 205 -0.51 27.53 -16.52
C CYS A 205 0.26 28.81 -16.20
N ASN A 206 -0.41 29.78 -15.56
CA ASN A 206 0.30 30.91 -15.00
C ASN A 206 1.02 30.52 -13.69
N PRO A 207 2.05 31.31 -13.27
CA PRO A 207 2.84 30.98 -12.07
C PRO A 207 2.00 30.80 -10.80
N GLY A 208 0.94 31.61 -10.64
CA GLY A 208 0.03 31.49 -9.48
C GLY A 208 -0.80 30.19 -9.48
N GLN A 209 -1.13 29.64 -10.65
CA GLN A 209 -1.79 28.33 -10.75
C GLN A 209 -0.84 27.20 -10.37
N VAL A 210 0.41 27.25 -10.86
CA VAL A 210 1.44 26.26 -10.53
C VAL A 210 1.67 26.25 -9.02
N HIS A 211 1.90 27.42 -8.42
CA HIS A 211 2.15 27.56 -6.99
C HIS A 211 0.97 27.03 -6.14
N ARG A 212 -0.26 27.41 -6.48
CA ARG A 212 -1.46 26.90 -5.78
C ARG A 212 -1.62 25.39 -5.89
N TYR A 213 -1.25 24.78 -7.02
CA TYR A 213 -1.32 23.36 -7.25
C TYR A 213 -0.31 22.61 -6.37
N LEU A 214 0.94 23.07 -6.35
CA LEU A 214 2.00 22.46 -5.54
C LEU A 214 1.72 22.60 -4.03
N ASN A 215 1.19 23.75 -3.60
CA ASN A 215 0.86 24.02 -2.19
C ASN A 215 -0.36 23.23 -1.66
N ARG A 216 -1.02 22.40 -2.47
CA ARG A 216 -2.02 21.46 -1.98
C ARG A 216 -1.39 20.36 -1.10
N ILE A 217 -0.12 20.06 -1.33
CA ILE A 217 0.65 19.11 -0.53
C ILE A 217 1.30 19.88 0.60
N SER A 218 1.07 19.48 1.84
CA SER A 218 1.69 20.14 3.00
C SER A 218 3.19 19.78 3.10
N GLY A 219 4.02 20.75 3.54
CA GLY A 219 5.46 20.52 3.78
C GLY A 219 5.71 19.27 4.64
N PRO A 220 5.04 19.15 5.82
CA PRO A 220 5.23 17.99 6.70
C PRO A 220 4.87 16.61 6.11
N LEU A 221 4.20 16.53 4.98
CA LEU A 221 4.00 15.27 4.26
C LEU A 221 5.17 14.95 3.31
N LEU A 222 5.98 15.96 2.99
CA LEU A 222 7.16 15.83 2.10
C LEU A 222 8.45 15.58 2.89
N ASP A 223 8.47 15.89 4.18
CA ASP A 223 9.56 15.63 5.13
C ASP A 223 9.61 14.13 5.54
#